data_418bff73b6a51e42c35add236f4724f4
#
_entry.id   418bff73b6a51e42c35add236f4724f4
#
_cell.length_a   1.000
_cell.length_b   1.000
_cell.length_c   1.000
_cell.angle_alpha   90.00
_cell.angle_beta   90.00
_cell.angle_gamma   90.00
#
_symmetry.space_group_name_H-M   'P 1'
#
loop_
_entity.id
_entity.type
_entity.pdbx_description
1 polymer ?
#
loop_
_entity_poly.entity_id
_entity_poly.type
_entity_poly.pdbx_seq_one_letter_code
_entity_poly.pdbx_strand_id
1 'polypeptide(L)'
;MQLIIQAFVLILSFVLVFVWEQTVLSNFTIQALAVLVLIYILVAARKKGQGFLTMGGDGPWGIFILNSIILLLIFGTGSIASPVFFLLYFLGFGIAFVFEPPAILVFILGTLLIFLPDTLRGDVTGNILRMGSLLLISPLAYFFGREYRKSDKEENDIEALQERTKEAADTISQDLEEVIKNEKENLKEKDIEKLNEILEETEDLRAESKNNI
;
A
#
# COMPACT_ATOMS: atom_id res chain seq x y z
N MET A 1 1.73 15.23 4.57
CA MET A 1 1.80 15.64 3.16
C MET A 1 1.26 14.56 2.22
N GLN A 2 1.57 13.28 2.42
CA GLN A 2 1.07 12.18 1.58
C GLN A 2 -0.47 12.05 1.58
N LEU A 3 -1.13 12.10 2.73
CA LEU A 3 -2.58 12.02 2.84
C LEU A 3 -3.30 13.10 1.99
N ILE A 4 -2.77 14.33 1.96
CA ILE A 4 -3.38 15.43 1.20
C ILE A 4 -3.31 15.11 -0.31
N ILE A 5 -2.18 14.59 -0.80
CA ILE A 5 -2.02 14.20 -2.20
C ILE A 5 -2.96 13.05 -2.55
N GLN A 6 -3.06 12.04 -1.68
CA GLN A 6 -3.94 10.89 -1.84
C GLN A 6 -5.41 11.31 -1.87
N ALA A 7 -5.84 12.16 -0.92
CA ALA A 7 -7.18 12.71 -0.88
C ALA A 7 -7.50 13.54 -2.15
N PHE A 8 -6.55 14.39 -2.58
CA PHE A 8 -6.72 15.18 -3.78
C PHE A 8 -6.90 14.32 -5.03
N VAL A 9 -6.10 13.26 -5.18
CA VAL A 9 -6.18 12.33 -6.30
C VAL A 9 -7.52 11.58 -6.33
N LEU A 10 -8.02 11.14 -5.17
CA LEU A 10 -9.34 10.53 -5.06
C LEU A 10 -10.45 11.50 -5.42
N ILE A 11 -10.43 12.72 -4.88
CA ILE A 11 -11.42 13.75 -5.19
C ILE A 11 -11.40 14.06 -6.70
N LEU A 12 -10.22 14.19 -7.28
CA LEU A 12 -10.05 14.46 -8.71
C LEU A 12 -10.68 13.36 -9.57
N SER A 13 -10.53 12.07 -9.20
CA SER A 13 -11.15 10.97 -9.92
C SER A 13 -12.68 10.99 -9.83
N PHE A 14 -13.24 11.32 -8.66
CA PHE A 14 -14.69 11.47 -8.49
C PHE A 14 -15.23 12.65 -9.32
N VAL A 15 -14.56 13.80 -9.30
CA VAL A 15 -14.94 14.97 -10.10
C VAL A 15 -14.87 14.65 -11.59
N LEU A 16 -13.83 13.96 -12.05
CA LEU A 16 -13.69 13.56 -13.44
C LEU A 16 -14.86 12.67 -13.89
N VAL A 17 -15.18 11.64 -13.11
CA VAL A 17 -16.29 10.72 -13.44
C VAL A 17 -17.64 11.45 -13.36
N PHE A 18 -17.85 12.29 -12.36
CA PHE A 18 -19.08 13.07 -12.23
C PHE A 18 -19.29 13.99 -13.44
N VAL A 19 -18.26 14.75 -13.86
CA VAL A 19 -18.33 15.60 -15.04
C VAL A 19 -18.55 14.76 -16.31
N TRP A 20 -17.91 13.62 -16.41
CA TRP A 20 -18.10 12.69 -17.54
C TRP A 20 -19.57 12.27 -17.66
N GLU A 21 -20.18 11.81 -16.58
CA GLU A 21 -21.56 11.32 -16.56
C GLU A 21 -22.59 12.43 -16.83
N GLN A 22 -22.29 13.68 -16.43
CA GLN A 22 -23.20 14.82 -16.66
C GLN A 22 -23.07 15.43 -18.07
N THR A 23 -22.13 14.97 -18.88
CA THR A 23 -21.86 15.50 -20.22
C THR A 23 -22.23 14.51 -21.31
N VAL A 24 -22.23 14.97 -22.57
CA VAL A 24 -22.42 14.12 -23.75
C VAL A 24 -21.34 13.02 -23.86
N LEU A 25 -20.24 13.16 -23.12
CA LEU A 25 -19.15 12.19 -23.07
C LEU A 25 -19.59 10.84 -22.53
N SER A 26 -20.66 10.77 -21.72
CA SER A 26 -21.22 9.50 -21.23
C SER A 26 -21.59 8.52 -22.33
N ASN A 27 -21.93 9.00 -23.54
CA ASN A 27 -22.16 8.15 -24.70
C ASN A 27 -20.90 7.38 -25.19
N PHE A 28 -19.72 7.82 -24.77
CA PHE A 28 -18.42 7.23 -25.13
C PHE A 28 -17.75 6.49 -23.97
N THR A 29 -18.52 6.09 -22.94
CA THR A 29 -17.98 5.44 -21.73
C THR A 29 -17.22 4.16 -22.06
N ILE A 30 -17.65 3.33 -23.01
CA ILE A 30 -16.96 2.11 -23.41
C ILE A 30 -15.59 2.44 -24.04
N GLN A 31 -15.53 3.45 -24.90
CA GLN A 31 -14.29 3.89 -25.53
C GLN A 31 -13.31 4.46 -24.50
N ALA A 32 -13.83 5.27 -23.57
CA ALA A 32 -13.02 5.81 -22.47
C ALA A 32 -12.47 4.70 -21.57
N LEU A 33 -13.28 3.71 -21.21
CA LEU A 33 -12.83 2.54 -20.46
C LEU A 33 -11.71 1.80 -21.19
N ALA A 34 -11.86 1.54 -22.51
CA ALA A 34 -10.83 0.88 -23.30
C ALA A 34 -9.51 1.66 -23.28
N VAL A 35 -9.56 2.99 -23.41
CA VAL A 35 -8.37 3.86 -23.36
C VAL A 35 -7.75 3.86 -21.96
N LEU A 36 -8.53 3.99 -20.89
CA LEU A 36 -8.03 3.98 -19.52
C LEU A 36 -7.39 2.64 -19.16
N VAL A 37 -8.00 1.52 -19.55
CA VAL A 37 -7.42 0.18 -19.34
C VAL A 37 -6.11 0.04 -20.10
N LEU A 38 -6.04 0.52 -21.34
CA LEU A 38 -4.81 0.51 -22.13
C LEU A 38 -3.71 1.35 -21.46
N ILE A 39 -4.04 2.55 -20.99
CA ILE A 39 -3.10 3.41 -20.26
C ILE A 39 -2.63 2.69 -18.98
N TYR A 40 -3.54 2.08 -18.23
CA TYR A 40 -3.22 1.34 -17.02
C TYR A 40 -2.23 0.20 -17.29
N ILE A 41 -2.49 -0.60 -18.33
CA ILE A 41 -1.60 -1.70 -18.75
C ILE A 41 -0.23 -1.16 -19.17
N LEU A 42 -0.18 -0.06 -19.94
CA LEU A 42 1.08 0.55 -20.38
C LEU A 42 1.90 1.10 -19.20
N VAL A 43 1.25 1.71 -18.22
CA VAL A 43 1.90 2.19 -17.00
C VAL A 43 2.43 1.01 -16.17
N ALA A 44 1.62 -0.03 -15.98
CA ALA A 44 2.01 -1.25 -15.27
C ALA A 44 3.15 -2.00 -15.98
N ALA A 45 3.12 -2.10 -17.31
CA ALA A 45 4.14 -2.79 -18.09
C ALA A 45 5.52 -2.11 -18.10
N ARG A 46 5.56 -0.78 -17.91
CA ARG A 46 6.84 -0.03 -17.83
C ARG A 46 7.64 -0.33 -16.58
N LYS A 47 7.02 -0.86 -15.54
CA LYS A 47 7.68 -1.22 -14.28
C LYS A 47 8.17 -2.67 -14.32
N LYS A 48 9.24 -2.92 -15.08
CA LYS A 48 9.93 -4.22 -15.09
C LYS A 48 10.51 -4.52 -13.70
N GLY A 49 9.97 -5.55 -13.03
CA GLY A 49 10.59 -6.15 -11.84
C GLY A 49 9.74 -6.20 -10.58
N GLN A 50 8.65 -5.46 -10.51
CA GLN A 50 7.68 -5.59 -9.42
C GLN A 50 6.47 -6.37 -9.93
N GLY A 51 6.05 -7.41 -9.20
CA GLY A 51 4.94 -8.27 -9.61
C GLY A 51 3.68 -7.46 -9.93
N PHE A 52 2.89 -7.91 -10.90
CA PHE A 52 1.64 -7.30 -11.37
C PHE A 52 0.64 -6.96 -10.24
N LEU A 53 0.77 -7.61 -9.08
CA LEU A 53 -0.08 -7.45 -7.90
C LEU A 53 0.54 -6.56 -6.79
N THR A 54 1.73 -5.99 -6.98
CA THR A 54 2.26 -5.02 -6.02
C THR A 54 1.53 -3.69 -6.19
N MET A 55 0.35 -3.59 -5.57
CA MET A 55 -0.46 -2.37 -5.52
C MET A 55 0.30 -1.15 -4.94
N GLY A 56 1.43 -1.36 -4.27
CA GLY A 56 2.26 -0.30 -3.69
C GLY A 56 3.17 0.45 -4.65
N GLY A 57 3.36 -0.04 -5.89
CA GLY A 57 4.34 0.54 -6.83
C GLY A 57 3.84 1.69 -7.70
N ASP A 58 2.54 1.89 -7.85
CA ASP A 58 1.98 2.85 -8.81
C ASP A 58 1.72 4.24 -8.22
N GLY A 59 1.93 4.40 -6.93
CA GLY A 59 1.67 5.67 -6.26
C GLY A 59 0.21 6.13 -6.42
N PRO A 60 -0.08 7.39 -6.13
CA PRO A 60 -1.45 7.93 -6.18
C PRO A 60 -2.12 7.83 -7.56
N TRP A 61 -1.34 7.84 -8.64
CA TRP A 61 -1.86 7.83 -10.02
C TRP A 61 -2.43 6.48 -10.47
N GLY A 62 -1.86 5.36 -10.01
CA GLY A 62 -2.42 4.03 -10.28
C GLY A 62 -3.82 3.89 -9.68
N ILE A 63 -4.00 4.33 -8.44
CA ILE A 63 -5.32 4.35 -7.78
C ILE A 63 -6.28 5.31 -8.48
N PHE A 64 -5.82 6.48 -8.95
CA PHE A 64 -6.65 7.41 -9.74
C PHE A 64 -7.25 6.73 -10.96
N ILE A 65 -6.40 6.07 -11.76
CA ILE A 65 -6.84 5.38 -12.99
C ILE A 65 -7.79 4.24 -12.63
N LEU A 66 -7.43 3.40 -11.65
CA LEU A 66 -8.24 2.26 -11.23
C LEU A 66 -9.60 2.70 -10.68
N ASN A 67 -9.64 3.72 -9.82
CA ASN A 67 -10.89 4.28 -9.31
C ASN A 67 -11.78 4.83 -10.44
N SER A 68 -11.17 5.55 -11.39
CA SER A 68 -11.90 6.09 -12.54
C SER A 68 -12.46 4.97 -13.44
N ILE A 69 -11.70 3.90 -13.69
CA ILE A 69 -12.15 2.73 -14.47
C ILE A 69 -13.35 2.07 -13.79
N ILE A 70 -13.24 1.78 -12.49
CA ILE A 70 -14.29 1.08 -11.73
C ILE A 70 -15.55 1.94 -11.66
N LEU A 71 -15.44 3.23 -11.38
CA LEU A 71 -16.58 4.14 -11.34
C LEU A 71 -17.27 4.25 -12.71
N LEU A 72 -16.53 4.47 -13.79
CA LEU A 72 -17.10 4.53 -15.15
C LEU A 72 -17.76 3.21 -15.54
N LEU A 73 -17.18 2.06 -15.16
CA LEU A 73 -17.76 0.75 -15.40
C LEU A 73 -19.10 0.59 -14.66
N ILE A 74 -19.16 1.02 -13.40
CA ILE A 74 -20.39 0.95 -12.60
C ILE A 74 -21.47 1.87 -13.19
N PHE A 75 -21.15 3.12 -13.54
CA PHE A 75 -22.09 4.02 -14.16
C PHE A 75 -22.57 3.50 -15.51
N GLY A 76 -21.68 3.03 -16.36
CA GLY A 76 -22.01 2.46 -17.67
C GLY A 76 -22.84 1.16 -17.63
N THR A 77 -22.91 0.49 -16.46
CA THR A 77 -23.65 -0.78 -16.30
C THR A 77 -24.87 -0.68 -15.39
N GLY A 78 -25.28 0.54 -15.01
CA GLY A 78 -26.52 0.77 -14.29
C GLY A 78 -26.36 1.47 -12.94
N SER A 79 -25.23 2.16 -12.74
CA SER A 79 -24.98 2.96 -11.53
C SER A 79 -25.12 2.14 -10.24
N ILE A 80 -25.91 2.59 -9.27
CA ILE A 80 -26.11 1.89 -7.98
C ILE A 80 -26.76 0.51 -8.15
N ALA A 81 -27.52 0.29 -9.23
CA ALA A 81 -28.12 -1.01 -9.57
C ALA A 81 -27.20 -1.92 -10.39
N SER A 82 -25.99 -1.47 -10.69
CA SER A 82 -24.99 -2.21 -11.47
C SER A 82 -24.66 -3.58 -10.81
N PRO A 83 -24.59 -4.66 -11.59
CA PRO A 83 -24.16 -5.96 -11.07
C PRO A 83 -22.71 -5.96 -10.60
N VAL A 84 -21.89 -5.00 -11.08
CA VAL A 84 -20.48 -4.86 -10.68
C VAL A 84 -20.27 -3.82 -9.56
N PHE A 85 -21.34 -3.32 -8.94
CA PHE A 85 -21.26 -2.38 -7.82
C PHE A 85 -20.40 -2.90 -6.66
N PHE A 86 -20.34 -4.24 -6.48
CA PHE A 86 -19.51 -4.88 -5.46
C PHE A 86 -18.01 -4.57 -5.59
N LEU A 87 -17.53 -4.15 -6.77
CA LEU A 87 -16.12 -3.76 -6.97
C LEU A 87 -15.71 -2.57 -6.09
N LEU A 88 -16.66 -1.72 -5.67
CA LEU A 88 -16.37 -0.62 -4.73
C LEU A 88 -15.90 -1.11 -3.36
N TYR A 89 -16.37 -2.28 -2.91
CA TYR A 89 -15.90 -2.87 -1.67
C TYR A 89 -14.43 -3.28 -1.76
N PHE A 90 -14.06 -3.97 -2.85
CA PHE A 90 -12.66 -4.34 -3.11
C PHE A 90 -11.77 -3.12 -3.29
N LEU A 91 -12.28 -2.11 -4.01
CA LEU A 91 -11.54 -0.86 -4.20
C LEU A 91 -11.33 -0.12 -2.87
N GLY A 92 -12.33 -0.10 -1.99
CA GLY A 92 -12.22 0.47 -0.65
C GLY A 92 -11.13 -0.21 0.18
N PHE A 93 -11.08 -1.54 0.19
CA PHE A 93 -9.98 -2.28 0.82
C PHE A 93 -8.63 -1.98 0.15
N GLY A 94 -8.56 -2.00 -1.18
CA GLY A 94 -7.34 -1.67 -1.92
C GLY A 94 -6.80 -0.28 -1.55
N ILE A 95 -7.69 0.73 -1.45
CA ILE A 95 -7.32 2.08 -1.01
C ILE A 95 -6.78 2.08 0.43
N ALA A 96 -7.41 1.33 1.34
CA ALA A 96 -6.98 1.26 2.73
C ALA A 96 -5.59 0.62 2.91
N PHE A 97 -5.21 -0.32 2.02
CA PHE A 97 -3.89 -0.94 2.04
C PHE A 97 -2.80 -0.08 1.37
N VAL A 98 -3.14 0.56 0.23
CA VAL A 98 -2.17 1.33 -0.57
C VAL A 98 -2.00 2.75 -0.03
N PHE A 99 -3.09 3.40 0.37
CA PHE A 99 -3.10 4.76 0.88
C PHE A 99 -3.08 4.78 2.41
N GLU A 100 -2.85 5.95 2.99
CA GLU A 100 -3.02 6.11 4.44
C GLU A 100 -4.45 5.76 4.87
N PRO A 101 -4.65 5.04 5.99
CA PRO A 101 -5.97 4.56 6.40
C PRO A 101 -7.08 5.64 6.41
N PRO A 102 -6.82 6.93 6.74
CA PRO A 102 -7.85 7.96 6.64
C PRO A 102 -8.33 8.25 5.21
N ALA A 103 -7.58 7.88 4.15
CA ALA A 103 -8.00 8.08 2.77
C ALA A 103 -9.28 7.29 2.42
N ILE A 104 -9.56 6.19 3.13
CA ILE A 104 -10.81 5.45 2.97
C ILE A 104 -12.04 6.32 3.28
N LEU A 105 -11.95 7.24 4.23
CA LEU A 105 -13.05 8.14 4.57
C LEU A 105 -13.35 9.11 3.41
N VAL A 106 -12.29 9.58 2.73
CA VAL A 106 -12.44 10.43 1.53
C VAL A 106 -13.09 9.63 0.40
N PHE A 107 -12.66 8.37 0.20
CA PHE A 107 -13.24 7.48 -0.80
C PHE A 107 -14.72 7.22 -0.53
N ILE A 108 -15.09 6.86 0.69
CA ILE A 108 -16.49 6.60 1.07
C ILE A 108 -17.34 7.85 0.89
N LEU A 109 -16.85 9.00 1.37
CA LEU A 109 -17.56 10.27 1.21
C LEU A 109 -17.77 10.62 -0.28
N GLY A 110 -16.73 10.48 -1.10
CA GLY A 110 -16.82 10.72 -2.54
C GLY A 110 -17.82 9.76 -3.21
N THR A 111 -17.80 8.49 -2.83
CA THR A 111 -18.74 7.48 -3.34
C THR A 111 -20.18 7.81 -2.93
N LEU A 112 -20.42 8.19 -1.68
CA LEU A 112 -21.74 8.61 -1.22
C LEU A 112 -22.25 9.82 -2.01
N LEU A 113 -21.40 10.81 -2.24
CA LEU A 113 -21.79 12.03 -2.96
C LEU A 113 -22.10 11.77 -4.43
N ILE A 114 -21.28 10.96 -5.12
CA ILE A 114 -21.46 10.72 -6.56
C ILE A 114 -22.68 9.86 -6.85
N PHE A 115 -23.02 8.88 -5.97
CA PHE A 115 -24.19 8.02 -6.13
C PHE A 115 -25.46 8.56 -5.44
N LEU A 116 -25.39 9.69 -4.71
CA LEU A 116 -26.54 10.28 -4.00
C LEU A 116 -27.75 10.53 -4.92
N PRO A 117 -27.59 11.10 -6.14
CA PRO A 117 -28.73 11.33 -7.03
C PRO A 117 -29.44 10.03 -7.42
N ASP A 118 -28.69 8.95 -7.66
CA ASP A 118 -29.23 7.66 -8.10
C ASP A 118 -29.79 6.87 -6.91
N THR A 119 -29.26 7.08 -5.70
CA THR A 119 -29.78 6.48 -4.47
C THR A 119 -31.21 6.94 -4.20
N LEU A 120 -31.54 8.16 -4.54
CA LEU A 120 -32.87 8.75 -4.31
C LEU A 120 -33.86 8.49 -5.46
N ARG A 121 -33.47 7.68 -6.47
CA ARG A 121 -34.30 7.30 -7.62
C ARG A 121 -34.63 5.80 -7.61
N GLY A 122 -35.77 5.44 -8.14
CA GLY A 122 -36.18 4.04 -8.29
C GLY A 122 -36.41 3.34 -6.95
N ASP A 123 -35.74 2.20 -6.71
CA ASP A 123 -35.80 1.47 -5.44
C ASP A 123 -34.95 2.13 -4.36
N VAL A 124 -35.50 3.19 -3.77
CA VAL A 124 -34.80 3.99 -2.72
C VAL A 124 -34.37 3.11 -1.55
N THR A 125 -35.22 2.16 -1.11
CA THR A 125 -34.90 1.29 0.04
C THR A 125 -33.73 0.38 -0.25
N GLY A 126 -33.73 -0.30 -1.39
CA GLY A 126 -32.62 -1.16 -1.80
C GLY A 126 -31.33 -0.38 -2.03
N ASN A 127 -31.44 0.82 -2.60
CA ASN A 127 -30.29 1.69 -2.86
C ASN A 127 -29.65 2.20 -1.55
N ILE A 128 -30.47 2.63 -0.58
CA ILE A 128 -30.00 3.04 0.76
C ILE A 128 -29.29 1.86 1.45
N LEU A 129 -29.84 0.64 1.32
CA LEU A 129 -29.21 -0.54 1.92
C LEU A 129 -27.83 -0.84 1.30
N ARG A 130 -27.70 -0.71 -0.03
CA ARG A 130 -26.39 -0.86 -0.74
C ARG A 130 -25.39 0.19 -0.29
N MET A 131 -25.79 1.44 -0.21
CA MET A 131 -24.93 2.54 0.27
C MET A 131 -24.58 2.37 1.75
N GLY A 132 -25.53 1.96 2.58
CA GLY A 132 -25.32 1.65 3.99
C GLY A 132 -24.33 0.52 4.21
N SER A 133 -24.41 -0.55 3.40
CA SER A 133 -23.47 -1.66 3.47
C SER A 133 -22.03 -1.26 3.10
N LEU A 134 -21.86 -0.36 2.12
CA LEU A 134 -20.54 0.21 1.80
C LEU A 134 -20.00 1.05 2.97
N LEU A 135 -20.87 1.81 3.63
CA LEU A 135 -20.51 2.62 4.80
C LEU A 135 -20.07 1.74 5.98
N LEU A 136 -20.71 0.59 6.19
CA LEU A 136 -20.35 -0.38 7.24
C LEU A 136 -19.01 -1.05 7.01
N ILE A 137 -18.56 -1.20 5.76
CA ILE A 137 -17.24 -1.74 5.45
C ILE A 137 -16.12 -0.73 5.74
N SER A 138 -16.38 0.56 5.73
CA SER A 138 -15.39 1.61 5.93
C SER A 138 -14.59 1.48 7.24
N PRO A 139 -15.20 1.26 8.43
CA PRO A 139 -14.44 1.02 9.65
C PRO A 139 -13.56 -0.24 9.55
N LEU A 140 -14.09 -1.29 8.95
CA LEU A 140 -13.37 -2.55 8.77
C LEU A 140 -12.13 -2.34 7.89
N ALA A 141 -12.29 -1.72 6.73
CA ALA A 141 -11.19 -1.40 5.83
C ALA A 141 -10.15 -0.47 6.51
N TYR A 142 -10.60 0.52 7.28
CA TYR A 142 -9.73 1.40 8.06
C TYR A 142 -8.88 0.62 9.07
N PHE A 143 -9.49 -0.27 9.86
CA PHE A 143 -8.77 -1.08 10.85
C PHE A 143 -7.77 -2.03 10.19
N PHE A 144 -8.17 -2.73 9.13
CA PHE A 144 -7.26 -3.61 8.40
C PHE A 144 -6.11 -2.85 7.75
N GLY A 145 -6.38 -1.70 7.13
CA GLY A 145 -5.33 -0.87 6.55
C GLY A 145 -4.34 -0.35 7.59
N ARG A 146 -4.83 -0.01 8.80
CA ARG A 146 -3.98 0.40 9.91
C ARG A 146 -3.11 -0.74 10.43
N GLU A 147 -3.69 -1.93 10.60
CA GLU A 147 -2.95 -3.09 11.10
C GLU A 147 -1.91 -3.57 10.09
N TYR A 148 -2.28 -3.60 8.81
CA TYR A 148 -1.34 -3.92 7.74
C TYR A 148 -0.12 -3.00 7.74
N ARG A 149 -0.33 -1.68 7.85
CA ARG A 149 0.78 -0.71 7.90
C ARG A 149 1.63 -0.82 9.14
N LYS A 150 1.04 -1.21 10.27
CA LYS A 150 1.77 -1.45 11.50
C LYS A 150 2.70 -2.65 11.33
N SER A 151 2.20 -3.74 10.76
CA SER A 151 2.98 -4.94 10.46
C SER A 151 4.12 -4.64 9.48
N ASP A 152 3.83 -3.96 8.38
CA ASP A 152 4.82 -3.56 7.36
C ASP A 152 5.93 -2.66 7.97
N LYS A 153 5.56 -1.76 8.87
CA LYS A 153 6.53 -0.92 9.57
C LYS A 153 7.38 -1.73 10.56
N GLU A 154 6.76 -2.63 11.32
CA GLU A 154 7.49 -3.51 12.26
C GLU A 154 8.49 -4.41 11.50
N GLU A 155 8.11 -4.95 10.35
CA GLU A 155 8.99 -5.73 9.48
C GLU A 155 10.19 -4.90 8.99
N ASN A 156 9.96 -3.69 8.46
CA ASN A 156 11.03 -2.79 8.05
C ASN A 156 11.96 -2.36 9.22
N ASP A 157 11.39 -2.13 10.42
CA ASP A 157 12.17 -1.78 11.60
C ASP A 157 13.05 -2.99 12.05
N ILE A 158 12.54 -4.22 11.94
CA ILE A 158 13.29 -5.45 12.21
C ILE A 158 14.44 -5.62 11.22
N GLU A 159 14.19 -5.47 9.91
CA GLU A 159 15.23 -5.54 8.89
C GLU A 159 16.34 -4.49 9.13
N ALA A 160 15.96 -3.26 9.45
CA ALA A 160 16.93 -2.19 9.74
C ALA A 160 17.75 -2.47 11.01
N LEU A 161 17.16 -3.09 12.03
CA LEU A 161 17.87 -3.52 13.24
C LEU A 161 18.85 -4.67 12.94
N GLN A 162 18.45 -5.64 12.15
CA GLN A 162 19.30 -6.75 11.73
C GLN A 162 20.51 -6.26 10.93
N GLU A 163 20.31 -5.35 9.98
CA GLU A 163 21.40 -4.77 9.21
C GLU A 163 22.40 -4.02 10.09
N ARG A 164 21.92 -3.19 11.04
CA ARG A 164 22.78 -2.50 12.02
C ARG A 164 23.51 -3.47 12.93
N THR A 165 22.85 -4.54 13.38
CA THR A 165 23.48 -5.56 14.23
C THR A 165 24.60 -6.26 13.46
N LYS A 166 24.39 -6.59 12.20
CA LYS A 166 25.39 -7.20 11.33
C LYS A 166 26.57 -6.24 11.10
N GLU A 167 26.33 -4.98 10.79
CA GLU A 167 27.40 -3.97 10.60
C GLU A 167 28.23 -3.78 11.87
N ALA A 168 27.56 -3.73 13.06
CA ALA A 168 28.24 -3.63 14.34
C ALA A 168 29.08 -4.88 14.63
N ALA A 169 28.56 -6.07 14.39
CA ALA A 169 29.28 -7.32 14.57
C ALA A 169 30.49 -7.41 13.62
N ASP A 170 30.35 -7.03 12.34
CA ASP A 170 31.45 -7.00 11.38
C ASP A 170 32.57 -6.04 11.83
N THR A 171 32.20 -4.85 12.35
CA THR A 171 33.15 -3.85 12.85
C THR A 171 33.89 -4.36 14.08
N ILE A 172 33.14 -4.92 15.07
CA ILE A 172 33.74 -5.47 16.30
C ILE A 172 34.68 -6.61 15.99
N SER A 173 34.29 -7.55 15.10
CA SER A 173 35.16 -8.65 14.71
C SER A 173 36.46 -8.15 14.07
N GLN A 174 36.37 -7.15 13.19
CA GLN A 174 37.53 -6.58 12.53
C GLN A 174 38.48 -5.87 13.50
N ASP A 175 37.91 -5.08 14.43
CA ASP A 175 38.69 -4.37 15.45
C ASP A 175 39.39 -5.37 16.42
N LEU A 176 38.68 -6.45 16.80
CA LEU A 176 39.24 -7.51 17.66
C LEU A 176 40.39 -8.27 16.95
N GLU A 177 40.20 -8.65 15.69
CA GLU A 177 41.25 -9.29 14.91
C GLU A 177 42.51 -8.39 14.78
N GLU A 178 42.28 -7.08 14.56
CA GLU A 178 43.39 -6.10 14.50
C GLU A 178 44.13 -5.98 15.83
N VAL A 179 43.42 -5.90 16.96
CA VAL A 179 44.00 -5.85 18.30
C VAL A 179 44.78 -7.13 18.61
N ILE A 180 44.23 -8.32 18.36
CA ILE A 180 44.89 -9.60 18.58
C ILE A 180 46.19 -9.65 17.74
N LYS A 181 46.16 -9.22 16.47
CA LYS A 181 47.28 -9.23 15.57
C LYS A 181 48.40 -8.28 15.98
N ASN A 182 48.05 -7.04 16.36
CA ASN A 182 49.02 -5.97 16.61
C ASN A 182 49.62 -6.04 18.01
N GLU A 183 48.90 -6.53 19.03
CA GLU A 183 49.29 -6.53 20.41
C GLU A 183 49.65 -7.95 20.95
N LYS A 184 49.75 -8.95 20.08
CA LYS A 184 49.95 -10.35 20.48
C LYS A 184 51.15 -10.57 21.38
N GLU A 185 52.23 -9.79 21.25
CA GLU A 185 53.43 -9.86 22.08
C GLU A 185 53.24 -9.23 23.48
N ASN A 186 52.30 -8.32 23.61
CA ASN A 186 52.07 -7.55 24.85
C ASN A 186 50.86 -8.08 25.68
N LEU A 187 49.98 -8.85 25.05
CA LEU A 187 48.81 -9.43 25.68
C LEU A 187 49.13 -10.65 26.51
N LYS A 188 48.52 -10.76 27.71
CA LYS A 188 48.61 -11.99 28.53
C LYS A 188 47.74 -13.08 27.88
N GLU A 189 48.12 -14.35 28.03
CA GLU A 189 47.40 -15.51 27.50
C GLU A 189 45.88 -15.48 27.87
N LYS A 190 45.57 -15.08 29.10
CA LYS A 190 44.19 -14.92 29.58
C LYS A 190 43.40 -13.79 28.88
N ASP A 191 44.08 -12.76 28.41
CA ASP A 191 43.41 -11.64 27.71
C ASP A 191 43.16 -12.03 26.26
N ILE A 192 44.05 -12.82 25.62
CA ILE A 192 43.82 -13.41 24.29
C ILE A 192 42.65 -14.38 24.31
N GLU A 193 42.55 -15.24 25.37
CA GLU A 193 41.42 -16.17 25.50
C GLU A 193 40.07 -15.41 25.54
N LYS A 194 39.96 -14.32 26.33
CA LYS A 194 38.76 -13.49 26.38
C LYS A 194 38.42 -12.79 25.05
N LEU A 195 39.43 -12.30 24.32
CA LEU A 195 39.21 -11.67 23.02
C LEU A 195 38.71 -12.67 22.00
N ASN A 196 39.19 -13.91 22.02
CA ASN A 196 38.69 -15.00 21.16
C ASN A 196 37.24 -15.37 21.55
N GLU A 197 36.89 -15.41 22.84
CA GLU A 197 35.51 -15.65 23.30
C GLU A 197 34.55 -14.55 22.79
N ILE A 198 34.94 -13.27 22.86
CA ILE A 198 34.15 -12.17 22.32
C ILE A 198 34.01 -12.27 20.79
N LEU A 199 35.07 -12.71 20.09
CA LEU A 199 35.05 -12.90 18.65
C LEU A 199 34.04 -13.99 18.27
N GLU A 200 34.04 -15.13 18.99
CA GLU A 200 33.10 -16.23 18.78
C GLU A 200 31.66 -15.80 19.01
N GLU A 201 31.38 -15.09 20.13
CA GLU A 201 30.05 -14.52 20.41
C GLU A 201 29.58 -13.52 19.31
N THR A 202 30.53 -12.73 18.79
CA THR A 202 30.22 -11.77 17.71
C THR A 202 29.90 -12.46 16.39
N GLU A 203 30.61 -13.54 16.06
CA GLU A 203 30.31 -14.38 14.90
C GLU A 203 28.96 -15.09 15.02
N ASP A 204 28.61 -15.56 16.22
CA ASP A 204 27.31 -16.17 16.50
C ASP A 204 26.17 -15.15 16.30
N LEU A 205 26.30 -13.94 16.84
CA LEU A 205 25.34 -12.84 16.61
C LEU A 205 25.19 -12.51 15.13
N ARG A 206 26.29 -12.53 14.38
CA ARG A 206 26.27 -12.34 12.92
C ARG A 206 25.53 -13.48 12.20
N ALA A 207 25.71 -14.71 12.65
CA ALA A 207 25.04 -15.89 12.07
C ALA A 207 23.53 -15.86 12.36
N GLU A 208 23.13 -15.49 13.60
CA GLU A 208 21.72 -15.35 13.97
C GLU A 208 21.03 -14.22 13.19
N SER A 209 21.70 -13.09 12.96
CA SER A 209 21.16 -12.00 12.17
C SER A 209 20.93 -12.37 10.70
N LYS A 210 21.61 -13.40 10.19
CA LYS A 210 21.43 -13.93 8.82
C LYS A 210 20.33 -14.98 8.70
N ASN A 211 20.07 -15.75 9.75
CA ASN A 211 19.16 -16.89 9.69
C ASN A 211 17.69 -16.50 9.94
N ASN A 212 17.42 -15.27 10.33
CA ASN A 212 16.08 -14.75 10.59
C ASN A 212 15.51 -13.96 9.37
N ILE A 213 16.11 -14.10 8.20
CA ILE A 213 15.59 -13.67 6.88
C ILE A 213 15.04 -14.90 6.17
#